data_e8b0ec8c96ac2571a1d55bd582636b8c
#
_entry.id   e8b0ec8c96ac2571a1d55bd582636b8c
#
_cell.length_a   1.000
_cell.length_b   1.000
_cell.length_c   1.000
_cell.angle_alpha   90.00
_cell.angle_beta   90.00
_cell.angle_gamma   90.00
#
_symmetry.space_group_name_H-M   'P 1'
#
loop_
_entity.id
_entity.type
_entity.pdbx_description
1 polymer ?
#
loop_
_entity_poly.entity_id
_entity_poly.type
_entity_poly.pdbx_seq_one_letter_code
_entity_poly.pdbx_strand_id
1 'polypeptide(L)'
;AYHRRQRQMCIRDRNMDALFIPQDHPAREMQDTFYLDNPASIELDPELVQKWKEIHEHGGDTGSRGWSGSFSEDVSKRGLLRTHTTVNTIQHLANNPNEPCRVFSVDRVFRKEAIDSTHLPEFHQIEGIIMEPGANLQMLVTTLKTFYAKMGYPEVRVRPAYFPYTEPSLEIEVKWKGKWLELGGAGIFRPEVTEPLGISSPVCAWGMGLERL
;
A
#
# COMPACT_ATOMS: atom_id res chain seq x y z
N ALA A 1 15.60 20.63 4.94
CA ALA A 1 16.05 19.38 5.58
C ALA A 1 14.95 18.77 6.47
N TYR A 2 14.24 19.56 7.29
CA TYR A 2 13.18 19.11 8.19
C TYR A 2 11.98 18.47 7.43
N HIS A 3 11.52 19.11 6.36
CA HIS A 3 10.44 18.57 5.52
C HIS A 3 10.80 17.27 4.77
N ARG A 4 12.09 17.03 4.43
CA ARG A 4 12.52 15.77 3.85
C ARG A 4 12.50 14.62 4.87
N ARG A 5 12.88 14.87 6.13
CA ARG A 5 12.80 13.86 7.21
C ARG A 5 11.37 13.48 7.53
N GLN A 6 10.43 14.45 7.56
CA GLN A 6 9.01 14.16 7.76
C GLN A 6 8.40 13.33 6.63
N ARG A 7 8.89 13.46 5.39
CA ARG A 7 8.42 12.64 4.25
C ARG A 7 8.92 11.19 4.31
N GLN A 8 10.02 10.93 5.01
CA GLN A 8 10.58 9.58 5.19
C GLN A 8 10.07 8.89 6.45
N MET A 9 9.64 9.65 7.45
CA MET A 9 8.99 9.14 8.65
C MET A 9 7.50 8.98 8.36
N CYS A 10 7.09 7.76 8.13
CA CYS A 10 5.67 7.47 8.03
C CYS A 10 5.10 7.26 9.40
N ILE A 11 4.09 8.04 9.70
CA ILE A 11 3.17 7.76 10.78
C ILE A 11 2.51 6.43 10.43
N ARG A 12 2.48 5.51 11.37
CA ARG A 12 1.99 4.14 11.16
C ARG A 12 0.55 4.09 10.67
N ASP A 13 -0.29 5.07 11.06
CA ASP A 13 -1.67 5.18 10.61
C ASP A 13 -1.80 5.11 9.09
N ARG A 14 -0.99 5.89 8.36
CA ARG A 14 -1.01 5.92 6.89
C ARG A 14 -0.31 4.75 6.24
N ASN A 15 0.66 4.15 6.93
CA ASN A 15 1.42 3.02 6.39
C ASN A 15 0.67 1.69 6.57
N MET A 16 -0.15 1.57 7.59
CA MET A 16 -0.79 0.31 7.97
C MET A 16 -2.30 0.46 8.22
N ASP A 17 -2.72 1.35 9.13
CA ASP A 17 -4.09 1.38 9.61
C ASP A 17 -5.05 1.93 8.56
N ALA A 18 -4.68 3.00 7.86
CA ALA A 18 -5.44 3.55 6.74
C ALA A 18 -5.53 2.61 5.53
N LEU A 19 -4.69 1.59 5.46
CA LEU A 19 -4.72 0.53 4.46
C LEU A 19 -5.46 -0.72 4.96
N PHE A 20 -6.14 -0.62 6.08
CA PHE A 20 -6.88 -1.75 6.63
C PHE A 20 -6.02 -3.01 6.83
N ILE A 21 -4.71 -2.84 7.09
CA ILE A 21 -3.82 -3.96 7.40
C ILE A 21 -4.05 -4.38 8.85
N PRO A 22 -4.47 -5.62 9.14
CA PRO A 22 -4.75 -6.06 10.52
C PRO A 22 -3.53 -5.91 11.42
N GLN A 23 -3.75 -5.67 12.71
CA GLN A 23 -2.66 -5.36 13.64
C GLN A 23 -1.79 -6.57 13.97
N ASP A 24 -2.29 -7.77 13.76
CA ASP A 24 -1.59 -9.06 13.86
C ASP A 24 -1.01 -9.57 12.54
N HIS A 25 -1.08 -8.75 11.46
CA HIS A 25 -0.54 -9.13 10.16
C HIS A 25 0.99 -9.27 10.22
N PRO A 26 1.59 -10.34 9.63
CA PRO A 26 3.04 -10.56 9.65
C PRO A 26 3.88 -9.36 9.16
N ALA A 27 3.41 -8.61 8.18
CA ALA A 27 4.09 -7.40 7.69
C ALA A 27 4.30 -6.32 8.77
N ARG A 28 3.55 -6.39 9.88
CA ARG A 28 3.71 -5.50 11.04
C ARG A 28 4.69 -6.01 12.08
N GLU A 29 5.20 -7.23 11.92
CA GLU A 29 6.15 -7.79 12.86
C GLU A 29 7.49 -7.04 12.81
N MET A 30 8.23 -7.12 13.90
CA MET A 30 9.55 -6.50 14.00
C MET A 30 10.57 -7.11 13.04
N GLN A 31 10.24 -8.27 12.43
CA GLN A 31 11.07 -8.93 11.43
C GLN A 31 11.04 -8.21 10.08
N ASP A 32 9.88 -7.64 9.70
CA ASP A 32 9.68 -7.06 8.36
C ASP A 32 9.63 -5.53 8.37
N THR A 33 9.50 -4.90 9.55
CA THR A 33 9.36 -3.44 9.69
C THR A 33 10.46 -2.86 10.60
N PHE A 34 11.09 -1.79 10.14
CA PHE A 34 11.98 -0.98 10.99
C PHE A 34 11.16 -0.02 11.83
N TYR A 35 11.08 -0.27 13.12
CA TYR A 35 10.51 0.65 14.09
C TYR A 35 11.55 1.63 14.60
N LEU A 36 11.12 2.85 14.93
CA LEU A 36 11.98 3.90 15.42
C LEU A 36 12.08 3.82 16.95
N ASP A 37 13.29 4.01 17.46
CA ASP A 37 13.53 4.15 18.91
C ASP A 37 13.29 5.60 19.37
N ASN A 38 13.48 6.58 18.47
CA ASN A 38 13.30 8.00 18.77
C ASN A 38 12.81 8.78 17.52
N PRO A 39 11.56 9.26 17.52
CA PRO A 39 10.53 9.02 18.55
C PRO A 39 9.95 7.60 18.43
N ALA A 40 9.87 6.89 19.55
CA ALA A 40 9.28 5.55 19.58
C ALA A 40 7.76 5.59 19.41
N SER A 41 7.13 6.68 19.80
CA SER A 41 5.69 6.92 19.66
C SER A 41 5.44 8.31 19.11
N ILE A 42 4.36 8.43 18.35
CA ILE A 42 3.94 9.67 17.68
C ILE A 42 2.50 9.97 18.11
N GLU A 43 2.22 11.24 18.38
CA GLU A 43 0.85 11.68 18.63
C GLU A 43 0.05 11.60 17.33
N LEU A 44 -1.11 10.96 17.42
CA LEU A 44 -2.09 10.88 16.34
C LEU A 44 -3.34 11.67 16.72
N ASP A 45 -4.05 12.14 15.71
CA ASP A 45 -5.36 12.75 15.90
C ASP A 45 -6.32 11.71 16.53
N PRO A 46 -6.91 11.98 17.71
CA PRO A 46 -7.82 11.05 18.36
C PRO A 46 -9.04 10.66 17.52
N GLU A 47 -9.57 11.59 16.72
CA GLU A 47 -10.71 11.32 15.84
C GLU A 47 -10.32 10.32 14.74
N LEU A 48 -9.11 10.47 14.20
CA LEU A 48 -8.58 9.58 13.19
C LEU A 48 -8.33 8.16 13.76
N VAL A 49 -7.76 8.08 14.96
CA VAL A 49 -7.53 6.81 15.65
C VAL A 49 -8.85 6.10 15.93
N GLN A 50 -9.87 6.81 16.42
CA GLN A 50 -11.19 6.24 16.66
C GLN A 50 -11.84 5.74 15.36
N LYS A 51 -11.66 6.46 14.27
CA LYS A 51 -12.16 6.05 12.94
C LYS A 51 -11.50 4.75 12.46
N TRP A 52 -10.18 4.64 12.57
CA TRP A 52 -9.47 3.41 12.20
C TRP A 52 -9.86 2.24 13.09
N LYS A 53 -10.03 2.48 14.39
CA LYS A 53 -10.51 1.47 15.34
C LYS A 53 -11.86 0.90 14.92
N GLU A 54 -12.84 1.75 14.64
CA GLU A 54 -14.17 1.32 14.22
C GLU A 54 -14.15 0.51 12.92
N ILE A 55 -13.34 0.94 11.95
CA ILE A 55 -13.19 0.23 10.68
C ILE A 55 -12.53 -1.14 10.88
N HIS A 56 -11.46 -1.21 11.68
CA HIS A 56 -10.74 -2.46 11.92
C HIS A 56 -11.55 -3.46 12.74
N GLU A 57 -12.28 -3.01 13.75
CA GLU A 57 -13.04 -3.89 14.63
C GLU A 57 -14.39 -4.31 14.01
N HIS A 58 -15.08 -3.38 13.34
CA HIS A 58 -16.48 -3.55 12.92
C HIS A 58 -16.74 -3.22 11.45
N GLY A 59 -15.74 -2.76 10.70
CA GLY A 59 -15.87 -2.39 9.29
C GLY A 59 -16.42 -0.98 9.05
N GLY A 60 -16.74 -0.22 10.09
CA GLY A 60 -17.34 1.10 9.95
C GLY A 60 -18.62 1.07 9.11
N ASP A 61 -18.79 2.06 8.25
CA ASP A 61 -19.96 2.18 7.35
C ASP A 61 -19.81 1.40 6.04
N THR A 62 -18.74 0.61 5.88
CA THR A 62 -18.39 -0.07 4.60
C THR A 62 -19.19 -1.34 4.32
N GLY A 63 -20.04 -1.77 5.23
CA GLY A 63 -20.74 -3.06 5.16
C GLY A 63 -19.86 -4.28 5.45
N SER A 64 -18.60 -4.07 5.76
CA SER A 64 -17.65 -5.09 6.21
C SER A 64 -17.89 -5.44 7.69
N ARG A 65 -17.30 -6.57 8.13
CA ARG A 65 -17.29 -6.98 9.55
C ARG A 65 -15.99 -6.60 10.27
N GLY A 66 -15.09 -5.88 9.61
CA GLY A 66 -13.74 -5.66 10.12
C GLY A 66 -12.95 -6.95 10.24
N TRP A 67 -11.90 -6.93 11.05
CA TRP A 67 -11.03 -8.08 11.30
C TRP A 67 -11.43 -8.89 12.54
N SER A 68 -12.49 -8.50 13.23
CA SER A 68 -13.00 -9.15 14.46
C SER A 68 -11.98 -9.26 15.61
N GLY A 69 -10.91 -8.48 15.55
CA GLY A 69 -9.89 -8.36 16.59
C GLY A 69 -9.97 -7.03 17.33
N SER A 70 -9.35 -6.93 18.50
CA SER A 70 -9.25 -5.65 19.22
C SER A 70 -8.19 -4.76 18.60
N PHE A 71 -8.49 -3.49 18.40
CA PHE A 71 -7.54 -2.49 17.90
C PHE A 71 -6.78 -1.83 19.06
N SER A 72 -5.47 -1.82 19.00
CA SER A 72 -4.59 -1.20 19.98
C SER A 72 -4.09 0.16 19.47
N GLU A 73 -4.40 1.22 20.21
CA GLU A 73 -3.90 2.56 19.91
C GLU A 73 -2.39 2.67 20.08
N ASP A 74 -1.81 1.99 21.05
CA ASP A 74 -0.35 2.01 21.26
C ASP A 74 0.39 1.41 20.07
N VAL A 75 -0.19 0.37 19.48
CA VAL A 75 0.33 -0.23 18.25
C VAL A 75 0.29 0.78 17.10
N SER A 76 -0.78 1.56 16.96
CA SER A 76 -0.94 2.57 15.91
C SER A 76 -0.01 3.77 16.05
N LYS A 77 0.39 4.12 17.28
CA LYS A 77 1.25 5.27 17.58
C LYS A 77 2.75 5.00 17.37
N ARG A 78 3.16 3.76 17.12
CA ARG A 78 4.59 3.44 16.94
C ARG A 78 5.15 4.06 15.66
N GLY A 79 6.28 4.80 15.79
CA GLY A 79 7.03 5.32 14.66
C GLY A 79 7.71 4.20 13.86
N LEU A 80 7.68 4.30 12.53
CA LEU A 80 8.35 3.33 11.64
C LEU A 80 8.92 4.00 10.39
N LEU A 81 9.85 3.32 9.73
CA LEU A 81 10.22 3.64 8.36
C LEU A 81 9.19 3.04 7.41
N ARG A 82 8.77 3.79 6.39
CA ARG A 82 7.74 3.33 5.46
C ARG A 82 8.16 2.05 4.73
N THR A 83 7.25 1.09 4.69
CA THR A 83 7.47 -0.21 4.03
C THR A 83 6.99 -0.24 2.59
N HIS A 84 6.25 0.78 2.17
CA HIS A 84 5.73 0.98 0.80
C HIS A 84 5.41 2.45 0.54
N THR A 85 5.26 2.83 -0.72
CA THR A 85 4.94 4.20 -1.14
C THR A 85 3.44 4.50 -1.10
N THR A 86 2.59 3.54 -0.77
CA THR A 86 1.12 3.69 -0.66
C THR A 86 0.71 4.74 0.37
N VAL A 87 1.60 5.08 1.29
CA VAL A 87 1.45 6.24 2.19
C VAL A 87 1.20 7.53 1.41
N ASN A 88 1.96 7.74 0.32
CA ASN A 88 1.81 8.92 -0.55
C ASN A 88 0.46 8.88 -1.27
N THR A 89 0.05 7.68 -1.70
CA THR A 89 -1.26 7.43 -2.33
C THR A 89 -2.40 7.78 -1.39
N ILE A 90 -2.39 7.26 -0.17
CA ILE A 90 -3.42 7.55 0.84
C ILE A 90 -3.48 9.06 1.13
N GLN A 91 -2.33 9.71 1.25
CA GLN A 91 -2.31 11.17 1.46
C GLN A 91 -2.87 11.94 0.26
N HIS A 92 -2.55 11.53 -0.97
CA HIS A 92 -3.10 12.14 -2.17
C HIS A 92 -4.62 11.99 -2.24
N LEU A 93 -5.12 10.78 -2.03
CA LEU A 93 -6.53 10.45 -2.04
C LEU A 93 -7.31 11.20 -0.95
N ALA A 94 -6.79 11.28 0.27
CA ALA A 94 -7.42 12.03 1.36
C ALA A 94 -7.54 13.53 1.06
N ASN A 95 -6.59 14.09 0.32
CA ASN A 95 -6.62 15.52 -0.06
C ASN A 95 -7.47 15.77 -1.31
N ASN A 96 -7.78 14.76 -2.13
CA ASN A 96 -8.48 14.89 -3.41
C ASN A 96 -9.52 13.75 -3.61
N PRO A 97 -10.48 13.58 -2.70
CA PRO A 97 -11.30 12.36 -2.64
C PRO A 97 -12.22 12.14 -3.85
N ASN A 98 -12.61 13.21 -4.57
CA ASN A 98 -13.56 13.14 -5.67
C ASN A 98 -12.98 13.58 -7.03
N GLU A 99 -11.68 13.79 -7.11
CA GLU A 99 -11.01 14.20 -8.34
C GLU A 99 -10.49 12.98 -9.09
N PRO A 100 -11.03 12.63 -10.26
CA PRO A 100 -10.46 11.57 -11.08
C PRO A 100 -8.98 11.82 -11.33
N CYS A 101 -8.15 10.81 -11.11
CA CYS A 101 -6.70 10.97 -11.22
C CYS A 101 -6.00 9.72 -11.73
N ARG A 102 -4.84 9.94 -12.36
CA ARG A 102 -3.86 8.93 -12.72
C ARG A 102 -2.52 9.44 -12.27
N VAL A 103 -2.09 9.01 -11.10
CA VAL A 103 -0.86 9.50 -10.47
C VAL A 103 0.06 8.36 -10.10
N PHE A 104 1.34 8.65 -10.02
CA PHE A 104 2.34 7.70 -9.56
C PHE A 104 3.35 8.39 -8.63
N SER A 105 4.01 7.60 -7.82
CA SER A 105 5.14 8.03 -7.00
C SER A 105 6.29 7.04 -7.13
N VAL A 106 7.50 7.57 -7.00
CA VAL A 106 8.74 6.76 -6.88
C VAL A 106 9.47 7.25 -5.66
N ASP A 107 9.72 6.36 -4.72
CA ASP A 107 10.40 6.74 -3.50
C ASP A 107 11.03 5.52 -2.80
N ARG A 108 11.92 5.78 -1.85
CA ARG A 108 12.56 4.73 -1.05
C ARG A 108 11.60 4.13 -0.05
N VAL A 109 11.70 2.82 0.10
CA VAL A 109 11.00 2.04 1.10
C VAL A 109 11.99 1.18 1.87
N PHE A 110 11.61 0.78 3.08
CA PHE A 110 12.49 0.12 4.03
C PHE A 110 11.82 -1.14 4.55
N ARG A 111 12.47 -2.28 4.40
CA ARG A 111 11.98 -3.57 4.89
C ARG A 111 13.08 -4.32 5.59
N LYS A 112 12.80 -4.78 6.80
CA LYS A 112 13.74 -5.53 7.63
C LYS A 112 13.72 -7.02 7.29
N GLU A 113 13.72 -7.34 6.01
CA GLU A 113 13.79 -8.72 5.51
C GLU A 113 15.24 -9.23 5.55
N ALA A 114 15.42 -10.55 5.49
CA ALA A 114 16.73 -11.14 5.33
C ALA A 114 17.32 -10.74 3.95
N ILE A 115 18.54 -10.21 3.97
CA ILE A 115 19.20 -9.75 2.74
C ILE A 115 19.62 -10.96 1.92
N ASP A 116 19.19 -11.00 0.66
CA ASP A 116 19.60 -11.99 -0.34
C ASP A 116 19.76 -11.33 -1.72
N SER A 117 19.86 -12.13 -2.77
CA SER A 117 20.01 -11.63 -4.16
C SER A 117 18.77 -10.89 -4.70
N THR A 118 17.65 -10.96 -4.00
CA THR A 118 16.35 -10.42 -4.43
C THR A 118 15.71 -9.48 -3.41
N HIS A 119 16.24 -9.44 -2.19
CA HIS A 119 15.70 -8.64 -1.08
C HIS A 119 16.77 -7.68 -0.54
N LEU A 120 16.48 -6.38 -0.68
CA LEU A 120 17.26 -5.29 -0.14
C LEU A 120 16.53 -4.64 1.04
N PRO A 121 17.22 -4.24 2.10
CA PRO A 121 16.60 -3.57 3.25
C PRO A 121 16.12 -2.15 2.91
N GLU A 122 16.66 -1.55 1.86
CA GLU A 122 16.28 -0.27 1.28
C GLU A 122 16.22 -0.41 -0.24
N PHE A 123 15.11 -0.04 -0.86
CA PHE A 123 14.94 -0.05 -2.30
C PHE A 123 13.93 1.01 -2.74
N HIS A 124 13.83 1.25 -4.06
CA HIS A 124 12.84 2.16 -4.61
C HIS A 124 11.60 1.39 -5.04
N GLN A 125 10.44 1.88 -4.61
CA GLN A 125 9.16 1.39 -5.08
C GLN A 125 8.54 2.42 -6.02
N ILE A 126 8.11 1.94 -7.19
CA ILE A 126 7.21 2.66 -8.08
C ILE A 126 5.80 2.23 -7.73
N GLU A 127 4.95 3.17 -7.40
CA GLU A 127 3.54 2.93 -7.15
C GLU A 127 2.68 3.87 -7.96
N GLY A 128 1.52 3.42 -8.40
CA GLY A 128 0.58 4.27 -9.08
C GLY A 128 -0.85 3.86 -8.82
N ILE A 129 -1.75 4.81 -9.07
CA ILE A 129 -3.20 4.61 -9.01
C ILE A 129 -3.90 5.19 -10.23
N ILE A 130 -5.07 4.60 -10.49
CA ILE A 130 -6.09 5.15 -11.38
C ILE A 130 -7.37 5.22 -10.56
N MET A 131 -7.88 6.41 -10.32
CA MET A 131 -9.17 6.67 -9.69
C MET A 131 -10.04 7.42 -10.67
N GLU A 132 -11.06 6.78 -11.19
CA GLU A 132 -12.04 7.40 -12.10
C GLU A 132 -13.34 6.57 -12.12
N PRO A 133 -14.48 7.18 -12.47
CA PRO A 133 -15.71 6.42 -12.70
C PRO A 133 -15.48 5.33 -13.77
N GLY A 134 -15.81 4.08 -13.43
CA GLY A 134 -15.63 2.95 -14.32
C GLY A 134 -14.24 2.33 -14.33
N ALA A 135 -13.30 2.79 -13.50
CA ALA A 135 -12.04 2.09 -13.27
C ALA A 135 -12.30 0.63 -12.85
N ASN A 136 -11.58 -0.31 -13.45
CA ASN A 136 -11.83 -1.74 -13.26
C ASN A 136 -10.57 -2.57 -13.45
N LEU A 137 -10.66 -3.85 -13.11
CA LEU A 137 -9.55 -4.79 -13.17
C LEU A 137 -8.95 -4.91 -14.58
N GLN A 138 -9.76 -4.90 -15.63
CA GLN A 138 -9.27 -5.00 -17.01
C GLN A 138 -8.43 -3.78 -17.38
N MET A 139 -8.87 -2.57 -16.98
CA MET A 139 -8.11 -1.34 -17.16
C MET A 139 -6.75 -1.43 -16.46
N LEU A 140 -6.73 -1.88 -15.21
CA LEU A 140 -5.50 -2.07 -14.43
C LEU A 140 -4.55 -3.04 -15.14
N VAL A 141 -5.02 -4.23 -15.49
CA VAL A 141 -4.20 -5.26 -16.16
C VAL A 141 -3.67 -4.75 -17.50
N THR A 142 -4.48 -4.05 -18.29
CA THR A 142 -4.07 -3.49 -19.57
C THR A 142 -2.99 -2.43 -19.40
N THR A 143 -3.15 -1.56 -18.40
CA THR A 143 -2.16 -0.52 -18.08
C THR A 143 -0.82 -1.15 -17.71
N LEU A 144 -0.81 -2.15 -16.85
CA LEU A 144 0.41 -2.82 -16.38
C LEU A 144 1.09 -3.61 -17.52
N LYS A 145 0.34 -4.35 -18.32
CA LYS A 145 0.89 -5.04 -19.50
C LYS A 145 1.52 -4.07 -20.48
N THR A 146 0.87 -2.94 -20.73
CA THR A 146 1.40 -1.89 -21.61
C THR A 146 2.68 -1.27 -21.04
N PHE A 147 2.71 -1.01 -19.73
CA PHE A 147 3.89 -0.49 -19.04
C PHE A 147 5.09 -1.44 -19.20
N TYR A 148 4.91 -2.71 -18.83
CA TYR A 148 6.01 -3.68 -18.90
C TYR A 148 6.46 -3.96 -20.32
N ALA A 149 5.55 -3.99 -21.28
CA ALA A 149 5.92 -4.12 -22.71
C ALA A 149 6.81 -2.95 -23.17
N LYS A 150 6.49 -1.71 -22.76
CA LYS A 150 7.33 -0.53 -23.03
C LYS A 150 8.70 -0.56 -22.33
N MET A 151 8.77 -1.25 -21.19
CA MET A 151 10.04 -1.48 -20.46
C MET A 151 10.87 -2.62 -21.05
N GLY A 152 10.42 -3.28 -22.10
CA GLY A 152 11.12 -4.38 -22.77
C GLY A 152 10.70 -5.77 -22.29
N TYR A 153 9.62 -5.89 -21.51
CA TYR A 153 9.06 -7.16 -21.05
C TYR A 153 7.69 -7.42 -21.73
N PRO A 154 7.66 -7.98 -22.95
CA PRO A 154 6.41 -8.19 -23.66
C PRO A 154 5.56 -9.36 -23.13
N GLU A 155 6.22 -10.33 -22.48
CA GLU A 155 5.54 -11.48 -21.89
C GLU A 155 5.22 -11.18 -20.43
N VAL A 156 3.95 -10.82 -20.16
CA VAL A 156 3.42 -10.49 -18.83
C VAL A 156 2.24 -11.38 -18.50
N ARG A 157 2.24 -11.97 -17.35
CA ARG A 157 1.07 -12.64 -16.78
C ARG A 157 0.68 -12.06 -15.44
N VAL A 158 -0.59 -12.19 -15.10
CA VAL A 158 -1.11 -11.84 -13.78
C VAL A 158 -1.63 -13.10 -13.10
N ARG A 159 -1.45 -13.19 -11.79
CA ARG A 159 -1.96 -14.27 -10.97
C ARG A 159 -2.80 -13.71 -9.84
N PRO A 160 -3.84 -14.42 -9.38
CA PRO A 160 -4.52 -14.06 -8.14
C PRO A 160 -3.53 -14.03 -6.98
N ALA A 161 -3.67 -13.02 -6.12
CA ALA A 161 -2.88 -12.84 -4.92
C ALA A 161 -3.77 -12.40 -3.77
N TYR A 162 -3.19 -12.19 -2.61
CA TYR A 162 -3.87 -11.61 -1.47
C TYR A 162 -3.07 -10.44 -0.89
N PHE A 163 -3.71 -9.29 -0.83
CA PHE A 163 -3.24 -8.14 -0.05
C PHE A 163 -4.41 -7.64 0.80
N PRO A 164 -4.18 -7.27 2.08
CA PRO A 164 -5.28 -6.92 2.99
C PRO A 164 -6.06 -5.68 2.56
N TYR A 165 -5.49 -4.82 1.72
CA TYR A 165 -6.07 -3.54 1.28
C TYR A 165 -6.66 -3.55 -0.12
N THR A 166 -6.58 -4.66 -0.87
CA THR A 166 -7.15 -4.79 -2.22
C THR A 166 -8.04 -6.02 -2.36
N GLU A 167 -9.11 -5.88 -3.19
CA GLU A 167 -9.98 -6.97 -3.61
C GLU A 167 -10.61 -6.59 -4.96
N PRO A 168 -10.33 -7.31 -6.05
CA PRO A 168 -9.36 -8.39 -6.19
C PRO A 168 -7.90 -7.93 -6.08
N SER A 169 -7.03 -8.88 -5.71
CA SER A 169 -5.58 -8.68 -5.65
C SER A 169 -4.87 -9.53 -6.69
N LEU A 170 -3.80 -9.01 -7.26
CA LEU A 170 -3.02 -9.64 -8.32
C LEU A 170 -1.53 -9.52 -8.06
N GLU A 171 -0.78 -10.56 -8.39
CA GLU A 171 0.67 -10.49 -8.63
C GLU A 171 0.94 -10.33 -10.12
N ILE A 172 1.98 -9.54 -10.46
CA ILE A 172 2.43 -9.32 -11.81
C ILE A 172 3.78 -9.99 -12.00
N GLU A 173 3.86 -10.85 -12.98
CA GLU A 173 5.07 -11.57 -13.35
C GLU A 173 5.44 -11.28 -14.80
N VAL A 174 6.75 -11.12 -15.04
CA VAL A 174 7.31 -11.03 -16.39
C VAL A 174 8.19 -12.23 -16.68
N LYS A 175 8.33 -12.60 -17.96
CA LYS A 175 9.24 -13.65 -18.34
C LYS A 175 10.63 -13.09 -18.55
N TRP A 176 11.57 -13.54 -17.71
CA TRP A 176 12.97 -13.14 -17.76
C TRP A 176 13.88 -14.38 -17.82
N LYS A 177 14.73 -14.46 -18.85
CA LYS A 177 15.67 -15.59 -19.06
C LYS A 177 14.98 -16.97 -18.93
N GLY A 178 13.77 -17.10 -19.48
CA GLY A 178 13.00 -18.35 -19.48
C GLY A 178 12.25 -18.65 -18.18
N LYS A 179 12.36 -17.84 -17.14
CA LYS A 179 11.65 -17.98 -15.85
C LYS A 179 10.65 -16.85 -15.65
N TRP A 180 9.60 -17.12 -14.89
CA TRP A 180 8.69 -16.09 -14.43
C TRP A 180 9.25 -15.41 -13.18
N LEU A 181 9.36 -14.11 -13.24
CA LEU A 181 9.84 -13.25 -12.15
C LEU A 181 8.69 -12.35 -11.70
N GLU A 182 8.34 -12.42 -10.43
CA GLU A 182 7.41 -11.50 -9.79
C GLU A 182 8.05 -10.10 -9.70
N LEU A 183 7.34 -9.09 -10.20
CA LEU A 183 7.80 -7.69 -10.17
C LEU A 183 6.98 -6.80 -9.26
N GLY A 184 5.77 -7.19 -8.92
CA GLY A 184 4.94 -6.38 -8.03
C GLY A 184 3.53 -6.90 -7.84
N GLY A 185 2.80 -6.19 -6.98
CA GLY A 185 1.40 -6.42 -6.69
C GLY A 185 0.50 -5.33 -7.25
N ALA A 186 -0.75 -5.69 -7.49
CA ALA A 186 -1.78 -4.76 -7.94
C ALA A 186 -3.17 -5.20 -7.46
N GLY A 187 -4.14 -4.30 -7.51
CA GLY A 187 -5.52 -4.63 -7.17
C GLY A 187 -6.43 -3.42 -7.19
N ILE A 188 -7.65 -3.61 -6.75
CA ILE A 188 -8.61 -2.53 -6.52
C ILE A 188 -8.70 -2.32 -5.02
N PHE A 189 -8.55 -1.08 -4.55
CA PHE A 189 -8.67 -0.80 -3.11
C PHE A 189 -10.05 -1.19 -2.60
N ARG A 190 -10.06 -1.79 -1.43
CA ARG A 190 -11.28 -2.20 -0.72
C ARG A 190 -12.05 -0.99 -0.21
N PRO A 191 -13.38 -1.12 -0.02
CA PRO A 191 -14.20 -0.07 0.59
C PRO A 191 -13.65 0.43 1.93
N GLU A 192 -13.10 -0.45 2.76
CA GLU A 192 -12.53 -0.10 4.06
C GLU A 192 -11.33 0.86 3.96
N VAL A 193 -10.71 0.96 2.77
CA VAL A 193 -9.65 1.93 2.48
C VAL A 193 -10.21 3.21 1.88
N THR A 194 -11.17 3.11 0.95
CA THR A 194 -11.63 4.24 0.13
C THR A 194 -12.77 5.03 0.77
N GLU A 195 -13.77 4.36 1.34
CA GLU A 195 -14.93 5.04 1.92
C GLU A 195 -14.58 5.95 3.11
N PRO A 196 -13.66 5.55 4.02
CA PRO A 196 -13.21 6.44 5.09
C PRO A 196 -12.54 7.74 4.61
N LEU A 197 -12.03 7.74 3.37
CA LEU A 197 -11.45 8.91 2.72
C LEU A 197 -12.48 9.72 1.93
N GLY A 198 -13.75 9.30 1.90
CA GLY A 198 -14.82 9.95 1.16
C GLY A 198 -14.81 9.64 -0.34
N ILE A 199 -14.17 8.55 -0.76
CA ILE A 199 -14.00 8.17 -2.16
C ILE A 199 -15.11 7.18 -2.55
N SER A 200 -15.87 7.52 -3.59
CA SER A 200 -16.94 6.69 -4.14
C SER A 200 -16.54 5.98 -5.45
N SER A 201 -15.49 6.44 -6.12
CA SER A 201 -15.00 5.82 -7.35
C SER A 201 -14.06 4.65 -7.06
N PRO A 202 -14.04 3.60 -7.91
CA PRO A 202 -13.03 2.54 -7.78
C PRO A 202 -11.61 3.09 -7.92
N VAL A 203 -10.69 2.57 -7.11
CA VAL A 203 -9.26 2.93 -7.17
C VAL A 203 -8.45 1.69 -7.52
N CYS A 204 -7.96 1.65 -8.76
CA CYS A 204 -6.96 0.67 -9.18
C CYS A 204 -5.59 1.10 -8.66
N ALA A 205 -4.85 0.21 -8.02
CA ALA A 205 -3.53 0.48 -7.45
C ALA A 205 -2.53 -0.60 -7.82
N TRP A 206 -1.26 -0.22 -7.93
CA TRP A 206 -0.14 -1.16 -8.14
C TRP A 206 1.13 -0.64 -7.49
N GLY A 207 2.00 -1.57 -7.09
CA GLY A 207 3.33 -1.27 -6.57
C GLY A 207 4.36 -2.28 -7.09
N MET A 208 5.56 -1.80 -7.43
CA MET A 208 6.65 -2.62 -7.93
C MET A 208 8.01 -2.11 -7.43
N GLY A 209 8.94 -3.04 -7.18
CA GLY A 209 10.32 -2.71 -6.84
C GLY A 209 11.10 -2.30 -8.09
N LEU A 210 11.75 -1.12 -8.07
CA LEU A 210 12.51 -0.62 -9.21
C LEU A 210 13.75 -1.47 -9.49
N GLU A 211 14.42 -1.94 -8.45
CA GLU A 211 15.65 -2.72 -8.54
C GLU A 211 15.44 -4.14 -9.10
N ARG A 212 14.18 -4.57 -9.27
CA ARG A 212 13.83 -5.82 -9.94
C ARG A 212 13.59 -5.67 -11.45
N LEU A 213 13.54 -4.41 -11.95
CA LEU A 213 13.43 -4.07 -13.37
C LEU A 213 14.83 -4.00 -14.00
#